data_71419b3842b13b1ae2543bc21ae68a65
#
_entry.id   71419b3842b13b1ae2543bc21ae68a65
#
_cell.length_a   1.000
_cell.length_b   1.000
_cell.length_c   1.000
_cell.angle_alpha   90.00
_cell.angle_beta   90.00
_cell.angle_gamma   90.00
#
_symmetry.space_group_name_H-M   'P 1'
#
loop_
_entity.id
_entity.type
_entity.pdbx_description
1 polymer ?
#
loop_
_entity_poly.entity_id
_entity_poly.type
_entity_poly.pdbx_seq_one_letter_code
_entity_poly.pdbx_strand_id
1 'polypeptide(L)'
;SMMQRVALDENLHMLFYRNTLSAALDMEPNAAMRAISDVVRNFDMPGANMPGFGRKAVQIALAGIYDLQLHIDEVVAPVLRAWNVFERNDLSGDGLVAREELVSFMENAGKEAATFNDKREVYFERLIARGQNPIRIQK
;
A
#
# COMPACT_ATOMS: atom_id res chain seq x y z
N SER A 1 10.44 -23.79 -14.66
CA SER A 1 10.61 -24.20 -13.25
C SER A 1 9.31 -24.07 -12.48
N MET A 2 9.22 -24.68 -11.31
CA MET A 2 8.06 -24.57 -10.42
C MET A 2 7.80 -23.10 -10.02
N MET A 3 8.83 -22.33 -9.73
CA MET A 3 8.73 -20.90 -9.38
C MET A 3 8.15 -20.06 -10.53
N GLN A 4 8.52 -20.37 -11.77
CA GLN A 4 7.94 -19.68 -12.94
C GLN A 4 6.45 -20.00 -13.11
N ARG A 5 6.03 -21.23 -12.84
CA ARG A 5 4.60 -21.61 -12.85
C ARG A 5 3.81 -20.85 -11.78
N VAL A 6 4.33 -20.82 -10.55
CA VAL A 6 3.69 -20.08 -9.45
C VAL A 6 3.56 -18.58 -9.81
N ALA A 7 4.59 -17.98 -10.36
CA ALA A 7 4.54 -16.57 -10.78
C ALA A 7 3.52 -16.30 -11.89
N LEU A 8 3.38 -17.24 -12.84
CA LEU A 8 2.38 -17.15 -13.90
C LEU A 8 0.96 -17.30 -13.36
N ASP A 9 0.74 -18.26 -12.45
CA ASP A 9 -0.56 -18.49 -11.82
C ASP A 9 -0.98 -17.29 -10.96
N GLU A 10 -0.07 -16.69 -10.19
CA GLU A 10 -0.33 -15.47 -9.42
C GLU A 10 -0.67 -14.28 -10.32
N ASN A 11 0.02 -14.15 -11.46
CA ASN A 11 -0.31 -13.12 -12.45
C ASN A 11 -1.73 -13.29 -13.02
N LEU A 12 -2.13 -14.52 -13.32
CA LEU A 12 -3.49 -14.81 -13.81
C LEU A 12 -4.54 -14.51 -12.74
N HIS A 13 -4.30 -14.87 -11.48
CA HIS A 13 -5.16 -14.55 -10.35
C HIS A 13 -5.31 -13.02 -10.18
N MET A 14 -4.22 -12.28 -10.20
CA MET A 14 -4.24 -10.83 -10.08
C MET A 14 -5.04 -10.17 -11.22
N LEU A 15 -4.83 -10.62 -12.47
CA LEU A 15 -5.57 -10.13 -13.62
C LEU A 15 -7.06 -10.44 -13.51
N PHE A 16 -7.41 -11.65 -13.07
CA PHE A 16 -8.79 -12.06 -12.87
C PHE A 16 -9.50 -11.17 -11.82
N TYR A 17 -8.91 -10.99 -10.65
CA TYR A 17 -9.48 -10.15 -9.58
C TYR A 17 -9.56 -8.69 -10.00
N ARG A 18 -8.53 -8.18 -10.66
CA ARG A 18 -8.51 -6.81 -11.17
C ARG A 18 -9.64 -6.57 -12.19
N ASN A 19 -9.83 -7.49 -13.13
CA ASN A 19 -10.87 -7.37 -14.16
C ASN A 19 -12.27 -7.55 -13.55
N THR A 20 -12.42 -8.45 -12.59
CA THR A 20 -13.69 -8.67 -11.88
C THR A 20 -14.11 -7.41 -11.10
N LEU A 21 -13.18 -6.77 -10.41
CA LEU A 21 -13.49 -5.55 -9.67
C LEU A 21 -13.71 -4.35 -10.60
N SER A 22 -13.03 -4.30 -11.73
CA SER A 22 -13.32 -3.31 -12.79
C SER A 22 -14.75 -3.44 -13.29
N ALA A 23 -15.22 -4.65 -13.53
CA ALA A 23 -16.59 -4.92 -13.90
C ALA A 23 -17.59 -4.55 -12.79
N ALA A 24 -17.26 -4.83 -11.52
CA ALA A 24 -18.07 -4.44 -10.38
C ALA A 24 -18.20 -2.92 -10.25
N LEU A 25 -17.13 -2.18 -10.50
CA LEU A 25 -17.14 -0.71 -10.54
C LEU A 25 -18.06 -0.17 -11.64
N ASP A 26 -18.14 -0.84 -12.78
CA ASP A 26 -19.02 -0.42 -13.87
C ASP A 26 -20.50 -0.73 -13.59
N MET A 27 -20.77 -1.82 -12.87
CA MET A 27 -22.13 -2.24 -12.52
C MET A 27 -22.70 -1.53 -11.30
N GLU A 28 -21.90 -1.42 -10.25
CA GLU A 28 -22.28 -0.87 -8.93
C GLU A 28 -21.18 0.06 -8.41
N PRO A 29 -20.97 1.22 -9.03
CA PRO A 29 -19.81 2.07 -8.77
C PRO A 29 -19.71 2.52 -7.31
N ASN A 30 -20.82 2.87 -6.68
CA ASN A 30 -20.81 3.38 -5.31
C ASN A 30 -20.47 2.28 -4.29
N ALA A 31 -21.08 1.11 -4.42
CA ALA A 31 -20.82 -0.03 -3.52
C ALA A 31 -19.39 -0.56 -3.72
N ALA A 32 -18.93 -0.67 -4.96
CA ALA A 32 -17.56 -1.09 -5.26
C ALA A 32 -16.53 -0.08 -4.74
N MET A 33 -16.78 1.22 -4.89
CA MET A 33 -15.91 2.27 -4.36
C MET A 33 -15.82 2.22 -2.82
N ARG A 34 -16.94 2.01 -2.14
CA ARG A 34 -16.96 1.82 -0.69
C ARG A 34 -16.12 0.62 -0.28
N ALA A 35 -16.31 -0.52 -0.92
CA ALA A 35 -15.53 -1.73 -0.64
C ALA A 35 -14.03 -1.52 -0.85
N ILE A 36 -13.62 -0.87 -1.94
CA ILE A 36 -12.22 -0.54 -2.22
C ILE A 36 -11.64 0.34 -1.10
N SER A 37 -12.33 1.43 -0.75
CA SER A 37 -11.90 2.35 0.30
C SER A 37 -11.72 1.63 1.63
N ASP A 38 -12.69 0.82 2.03
CA ASP A 38 -12.66 0.10 3.30
C ASP A 38 -11.51 -0.92 3.34
N VAL A 39 -11.28 -1.67 2.28
CA VAL A 39 -10.18 -2.65 2.20
C VAL A 39 -8.81 -1.95 2.26
N VAL A 40 -8.62 -0.89 1.50
CA VAL A 40 -7.33 -0.18 1.47
C VAL A 40 -7.02 0.47 2.82
N ARG A 41 -8.00 1.10 3.43
CA ARG A 41 -7.83 1.79 4.73
C ARG A 41 -7.63 0.85 5.91
N ASN A 42 -8.16 -0.35 5.85
CA ASN A 42 -8.09 -1.35 6.92
C ASN A 42 -7.13 -2.51 6.59
N PHE A 43 -6.26 -2.31 5.61
CA PHE A 43 -5.27 -3.33 5.24
C PHE A 43 -4.26 -3.54 6.38
N ASP A 44 -4.17 -4.79 6.83
CA ASP A 44 -3.15 -5.24 7.77
C ASP A 44 -2.14 -6.14 7.07
N MET A 45 -0.86 -5.93 7.38
CA MET A 45 0.21 -6.81 6.89
C MET A 45 0.01 -8.25 7.40
N PRO A 46 0.24 -9.27 6.56
CA PRO A 46 0.25 -10.65 7.03
C PRO A 46 1.18 -10.83 8.22
N GLY A 47 0.65 -11.40 9.30
CA GLY A 47 1.41 -11.57 10.54
C GLY A 47 1.32 -10.41 11.55
N ALA A 48 0.53 -9.38 11.27
CA ALA A 48 0.35 -8.24 12.18
C ALA A 48 -0.03 -8.64 13.63
N ASN A 49 -0.74 -9.75 13.77
CA ASN A 49 -1.15 -10.30 15.07
C ASN A 49 -0.08 -11.16 15.77
N MET A 50 1.08 -11.35 15.16
CA MET A 50 2.15 -12.16 15.76
C MET A 50 2.89 -11.38 16.85
N PRO A 51 3.27 -12.04 17.98
CA PRO A 51 4.05 -11.39 19.02
C PRO A 51 5.36 -10.79 18.49
N GLY A 52 5.63 -9.53 18.82
CA GLY A 52 6.84 -8.84 18.38
C GLY A 52 6.82 -8.31 16.95
N PHE A 53 5.71 -8.46 16.23
CA PHE A 53 5.55 -7.95 14.86
C PHE A 53 5.90 -6.47 14.74
N GLY A 54 5.39 -5.62 15.64
CA GLY A 54 5.63 -4.18 15.58
C GLY A 54 7.12 -3.80 15.60
N ARG A 55 7.93 -4.45 16.44
CA ARG A 55 9.38 -4.24 16.48
C ARG A 55 10.07 -4.68 15.19
N LYS A 56 9.69 -5.83 14.66
CA LYS A 56 10.24 -6.35 13.39
C LYS A 56 9.82 -5.51 12.20
N ALA A 57 8.57 -5.05 12.17
CA ALA A 57 8.07 -4.15 11.13
C ALA A 57 8.85 -2.83 11.09
N VAL A 58 9.14 -2.23 12.25
CA VAL A 58 9.97 -1.03 12.35
C VAL A 58 11.40 -1.29 11.84
N GLN A 59 11.99 -2.43 12.18
CA GLN A 59 13.33 -2.81 11.69
C GLN A 59 13.35 -2.97 10.17
N ILE A 60 12.34 -3.62 9.60
CA ILE A 60 12.19 -3.80 8.14
C ILE A 60 12.00 -2.46 7.45
N ALA A 61 11.20 -1.57 8.00
CA ALA A 61 10.98 -0.23 7.47
C ALA A 61 12.24 0.64 7.56
N LEU A 62 12.96 0.58 8.70
CA LEU A 62 14.25 1.28 8.87
C LEU A 62 15.30 0.79 7.88
N ALA A 63 15.32 -0.50 7.58
CA ALA A 63 16.21 -1.07 6.54
C ALA A 63 15.80 -0.69 5.11
N GLY A 64 14.63 -0.07 4.91
CA GLY A 64 14.10 0.32 3.60
C GLY A 64 13.62 -0.86 2.76
N ILE A 65 13.35 -2.01 3.40
CA ILE A 65 12.91 -3.22 2.70
C ILE A 65 11.45 -3.13 2.32
N TYR A 66 10.59 -2.73 3.27
CA TYR A 66 9.16 -2.58 3.05
C TYR A 66 8.54 -1.66 4.10
N ASP A 67 7.67 -0.76 3.67
CA ASP A 67 6.87 0.13 4.50
C ASP A 67 5.50 0.42 3.87
N LEU A 68 4.62 1.11 4.58
CA LEU A 68 3.29 1.44 4.09
C LEU A 68 3.34 2.29 2.82
N GLN A 69 4.28 3.23 2.71
CA GLN A 69 4.40 4.09 1.53
C GLN A 69 4.80 3.28 0.29
N LEU A 70 5.75 2.37 0.45
CA LEU A 70 6.17 1.47 -0.63
C LEU A 70 4.99 0.61 -1.09
N HIS A 71 4.19 0.08 -0.15
CA HIS A 71 2.98 -0.66 -0.45
C HIS A 71 1.96 0.17 -1.24
N ILE A 72 1.73 1.41 -0.83
CA ILE A 72 0.82 2.32 -1.52
C ILE A 72 1.34 2.63 -2.92
N ASP A 73 2.60 2.98 -3.07
CA ASP A 73 3.17 3.42 -4.34
C ASP A 73 3.29 2.30 -5.37
N GLU A 74 3.69 1.11 -4.93
CA GLU A 74 4.00 0.01 -5.85
C GLU A 74 2.86 -0.99 -6.06
N VAL A 75 1.92 -1.05 -5.14
CA VAL A 75 0.80 -2.00 -5.20
C VAL A 75 -0.54 -1.28 -5.33
N VAL A 76 -0.89 -0.44 -4.38
CA VAL A 76 -2.23 0.15 -4.29
C VAL A 76 -2.47 1.18 -5.38
N ALA A 77 -1.61 2.17 -5.51
CA ALA A 77 -1.80 3.27 -6.46
C ALA A 77 -1.84 2.83 -7.92
N PRO A 78 -0.99 1.90 -8.40
CA PRO A 78 -1.11 1.38 -9.76
C PRO A 78 -2.44 0.70 -10.05
N VAL A 79 -2.98 -0.07 -9.09
CA VAL A 79 -4.27 -0.75 -9.24
C VAL A 79 -5.42 0.26 -9.25
N LEU A 80 -5.41 1.23 -8.34
CA LEU A 80 -6.43 2.28 -8.29
C LEU A 80 -6.44 3.11 -9.58
N ARG A 81 -5.28 3.40 -10.15
CA ARG A 81 -5.17 4.07 -11.46
C ARG A 81 -5.72 3.20 -12.59
N ALA A 82 -5.43 1.90 -12.59
CA ALA A 82 -5.96 0.97 -13.58
C ALA A 82 -7.50 0.90 -13.57
N TRP A 83 -8.11 1.08 -12.40
CA TRP A 83 -9.58 1.16 -12.24
C TRP A 83 -10.14 2.56 -12.46
N ASN A 84 -9.30 3.55 -12.71
CA ASN A 84 -9.68 4.96 -12.88
C ASN A 84 -10.51 5.52 -11.72
N VAL A 85 -10.21 5.10 -10.51
CA VAL A 85 -10.97 5.40 -9.29
C VAL A 85 -11.08 6.90 -9.03
N PHE A 86 -9.99 7.65 -9.26
CA PHE A 86 -9.90 9.07 -8.94
C PHE A 86 -10.63 9.98 -9.92
N GLU A 87 -10.87 9.50 -11.15
CA GLU A 87 -11.46 10.29 -12.24
C GLU A 87 -12.85 9.80 -12.64
N ARG A 88 -13.42 8.82 -11.94
CA ARG A 88 -14.77 8.32 -12.26
C ARG A 88 -15.83 9.38 -12.03
N ASN A 89 -16.74 9.51 -13.01
CA ASN A 89 -17.84 10.46 -12.99
C ASN A 89 -19.18 9.87 -12.55
N ASP A 90 -19.23 8.56 -12.39
CA ASP A 90 -20.44 7.79 -12.11
C ASP A 90 -20.66 7.54 -10.59
N LEU A 91 -19.83 8.15 -9.73
CA LEU A 91 -19.98 8.09 -8.29
C LEU A 91 -20.97 9.14 -7.79
N SER A 92 -21.77 8.76 -6.79
CA SER A 92 -22.71 9.65 -6.08
C SER A 92 -22.83 9.23 -4.61
N GLY A 93 -23.33 10.11 -3.76
CA GLY A 93 -23.61 9.80 -2.35
C GLY A 93 -22.43 9.13 -1.64
N ASP A 94 -22.63 7.91 -1.15
CA ASP A 94 -21.62 7.16 -0.40
C ASP A 94 -20.37 6.81 -1.21
N GLY A 95 -20.50 6.63 -2.52
CA GLY A 95 -19.35 6.41 -3.40
C GLY A 95 -18.39 7.60 -3.45
N LEU A 96 -18.91 8.82 -3.48
CA LEU A 96 -18.09 10.03 -3.39
C LEU A 96 -17.41 10.16 -2.03
N VAL A 97 -18.14 9.90 -0.94
CA VAL A 97 -17.59 9.92 0.41
C VAL A 97 -16.47 8.88 0.54
N ALA A 98 -16.68 7.67 0.05
CA ALA A 98 -15.69 6.61 0.07
C ALA A 98 -14.41 6.98 -0.68
N ARG A 99 -14.53 7.64 -1.83
CA ARG A 99 -13.38 8.13 -2.59
C ARG A 99 -12.62 9.22 -1.83
N GLU A 100 -13.31 10.17 -1.23
CA GLU A 100 -12.67 11.23 -0.43
C GLU A 100 -11.93 10.66 0.79
N GLU A 101 -12.53 9.69 1.46
CA GLU A 101 -11.88 8.97 2.57
C GLU A 101 -10.60 8.24 2.11
N LEU A 102 -10.64 7.60 0.95
CA LEU A 102 -9.48 6.92 0.37
C LEU A 102 -8.38 7.91 0.00
N VAL A 103 -8.71 9.02 -0.66
CA VAL A 103 -7.73 10.07 -1.02
C VAL A 103 -7.10 10.65 0.23
N SER A 104 -7.89 10.99 1.23
CA SER A 104 -7.39 11.52 2.51
C SER A 104 -6.48 10.55 3.23
N PHE A 105 -6.81 9.26 3.21
CA PHE A 105 -5.95 8.22 3.76
C PHE A 105 -4.61 8.15 3.05
N MET A 106 -4.59 8.17 1.72
CA MET A 106 -3.35 8.12 0.93
C MET A 106 -2.48 9.36 1.14
N GLU A 107 -3.07 10.53 1.22
CA GLU A 107 -2.36 11.78 1.51
C GLU A 107 -1.75 11.79 2.92
N ASN A 108 -2.49 11.33 3.91
CA ASN A 108 -2.00 11.21 5.29
C ASN A 108 -0.87 10.19 5.40
N ALA A 109 -1.00 9.04 4.74
CA ALA A 109 0.06 8.04 4.68
C ALA A 109 1.34 8.60 4.04
N GLY A 110 1.21 9.42 2.99
CA GLY A 110 2.34 10.12 2.38
C GLY A 110 3.04 11.09 3.34
N LYS A 111 2.29 11.85 4.12
CA LYS A 111 2.82 12.76 5.15
C LYS A 111 3.53 12.01 6.28
N GLU A 112 2.92 10.92 6.75
CA GLU A 112 3.52 10.07 7.79
C GLU A 112 4.81 9.41 7.30
N ALA A 113 4.83 8.96 6.05
CA ALA A 113 6.02 8.38 5.43
C ALA A 113 7.16 9.41 5.29
N ALA A 114 6.86 10.64 4.90
CA ALA A 114 7.86 11.71 4.86
C ALA A 114 8.46 11.97 6.23
N THR A 115 7.64 12.07 7.26
CA THR A 115 8.08 12.23 8.67
C THR A 115 8.91 11.04 9.14
N PHE A 116 8.54 9.83 8.77
CA PHE A 116 9.29 8.63 9.10
C PHE A 116 10.66 8.60 8.41
N ASN A 117 10.72 8.98 7.14
CA ASN A 117 11.96 9.06 6.38
C ASN A 117 12.93 10.07 7.00
N ASP A 118 12.46 11.24 7.41
CA ASP A 118 13.28 12.23 8.10
C ASP A 118 13.87 11.67 9.41
N LYS A 119 13.05 10.99 10.20
CA LYS A 119 13.50 10.33 11.44
C LYS A 119 14.50 9.21 11.17
N ARG A 120 14.32 8.47 10.07
CA ARG A 120 15.23 7.41 9.64
C ARG A 120 16.60 7.96 9.27
N GLU A 121 16.65 9.06 8.51
CA GLU A 121 17.92 9.70 8.16
C GLU A 121 18.68 10.17 9.39
N VAL A 122 18.02 10.86 10.33
CA VAL A 122 18.61 11.26 11.61
C VAL A 122 19.13 10.05 12.41
N TYR A 123 18.39 8.96 12.40
CA TYR A 123 18.83 7.71 13.06
C TYR A 123 20.09 7.15 12.41
N PHE A 124 20.17 7.10 11.10
CA PHE A 124 21.34 6.63 10.36
C PHE A 124 22.56 7.52 10.58
N GLU A 125 22.40 8.84 10.56
CA GLU A 125 23.47 9.78 10.88
C GLU A 125 24.06 9.53 12.28
N ARG A 126 23.19 9.28 13.26
CA ARG A 126 23.64 8.94 14.64
C ARG A 126 24.39 7.61 14.71
N LEU A 127 23.96 6.60 13.94
CA LEU A 127 24.68 5.32 13.87
C LEU A 127 26.06 5.48 13.26
N ILE A 128 26.16 6.22 12.16
CA ILE A 128 27.43 6.52 11.48
C ILE A 128 28.37 7.29 12.42
N ALA A 129 27.85 8.30 13.13
CA ALA A 129 28.63 9.06 14.12
C ALA A 129 29.17 8.19 15.26
N ARG A 130 28.52 7.07 15.58
CA ARG A 130 28.96 6.07 16.57
C ARG A 130 29.87 4.99 15.98
N GLY A 131 30.27 5.10 14.71
CA GLY A 131 31.09 4.10 14.03
C GLY A 131 30.36 2.81 13.65
N GLN A 132 29.04 2.82 13.69
CA GLN A 132 28.22 1.69 13.28
C GLN A 132 27.78 1.85 11.82
N ASN A 133 27.81 0.75 11.07
CA ASN A 133 27.42 0.76 9.66
C ASN A 133 25.94 0.33 9.56
N PRO A 134 25.00 1.24 9.23
CA PRO A 134 23.61 0.86 9.09
C PRO A 134 23.42 0.02 7.81
N ILE A 135 22.62 -1.03 7.91
CA ILE A 135 22.19 -1.79 6.73
C ILE A 135 21.24 -0.89 5.95
N ARG A 136 21.66 -0.46 4.77
CA ARG A 136 20.85 0.28 3.80
C ARG A 136 20.66 -0.56 2.56
N ILE A 137 19.39 -0.76 2.17
CA ILE A 137 19.09 -1.25 0.84
C ILE A 137 18.93 -0.03 -0.06
N GLN A 138 19.85 0.10 -1.01
CA GLN A 138 19.74 1.11 -2.08
C GLN A 138 18.64 0.67 -3.06
N LYS A 139 17.72 1.57 -3.32
CA LYS A 139 16.72 1.39 -4.37
C LYS A 139 17.33 1.68 -5.74
#